data_4768d48a49ecf783e37e388533f2b1a9
#
_entry.id   4768d48a49ecf783e37e388533f2b1a9
#
_cell.length_a   1.000
_cell.length_b   1.000
_cell.length_c   1.000
_cell.angle_alpha   90.00
_cell.angle_beta   90.00
_cell.angle_gamma   90.00
#
_symmetry.space_group_name_H-M   'P 1'
#
loop_
_entity.id
_entity.type
_entity.pdbx_description
1 polymer ?
#
loop_
_entity_poly.entity_id
_entity_poly.type
_entity_poly.pdbx_seq_one_letter_code
_entity_poly.pdbx_strand_id
1 'polypeptide(L)'
;MKRIKNKRYTYCFPLQLRRIGKGFVCVLFFCFSFLWKDAGGEAFAQDIHFTQFYSSPLYLNPAFTGASRCSRLSATYRNQWPGISKTYSTFLASADHYLHDQNLGVGILFGSDIAGTGQLKTTLINPSIAYEARLSRKFTLRFGAQPGFTLKSINFNNLLFGDQLARGGNVGSIETPTQTKLFFDVGAGVLAYTAKYWAGVSAFHLNRPNESLKGAESFKLPIKYSVHGGAKFMINNEEEREEFQKKSATMAFNYRGQKEFDQLDIGLYYSQNGFNFGFWYRGIPGLKMYKTGYQNNDAVAVIIGFQTKQINIGYSYDITISKLFLISNGAHELTIYYQLCKPPKKKKYGLILPCPKF
;
A
#
# COMPACT_ATOMS: atom_id res chain seq x y z
N MET A 1 44.83 24.58 -15.52
CA MET A 1 43.48 24.56 -14.93
C MET A 1 42.45 24.99 -15.99
N LYS A 2 41.80 24.05 -16.67
CA LYS A 2 40.78 24.32 -17.70
C LYS A 2 39.41 23.94 -17.14
N ARG A 3 38.50 24.91 -17.06
CA ARG A 3 37.07 24.70 -16.72
C ARG A 3 36.38 24.00 -17.88
N ILE A 4 35.78 22.86 -17.64
CA ILE A 4 34.91 22.16 -18.57
C ILE A 4 33.49 22.69 -18.35
N LYS A 5 32.92 23.35 -19.36
CA LYS A 5 31.50 23.77 -19.43
C LYS A 5 30.66 22.60 -19.93
N ASN A 6 29.77 22.09 -19.10
CA ASN A 6 28.74 21.13 -19.54
C ASN A 6 27.63 21.86 -20.29
N LYS A 7 27.49 21.54 -21.58
CA LYS A 7 26.35 21.96 -22.42
C LYS A 7 25.18 20.99 -22.19
N ARG A 8 24.05 21.54 -21.73
CA ARG A 8 22.76 20.83 -21.70
C ARG A 8 22.15 20.80 -23.10
N TYR A 9 21.81 19.63 -23.59
CA TYR A 9 20.96 19.47 -24.80
C TYR A 9 19.53 19.18 -24.34
N THR A 10 18.64 20.10 -24.67
CA THR A 10 17.19 19.94 -24.51
C THR A 10 16.63 19.52 -25.87
N TYR A 11 16.14 18.30 -25.99
CA TYR A 11 15.40 17.88 -27.18
C TYR A 11 13.91 18.12 -26.95
N CYS A 12 13.36 19.10 -27.65
CA CYS A 12 11.91 19.26 -27.83
C CYS A 12 11.47 18.51 -29.09
N PHE A 13 10.59 17.54 -28.94
CA PHE A 13 9.83 16.95 -30.04
C PHE A 13 8.43 17.59 -30.07
N PRO A 14 7.96 18.14 -31.18
CA PRO A 14 6.60 18.67 -31.29
C PRO A 14 5.64 17.57 -31.73
N LEU A 15 4.78 17.09 -30.82
CA LEU A 15 3.61 16.30 -31.19
C LEU A 15 2.41 17.24 -31.33
N GLN A 16 1.95 17.43 -32.54
CA GLN A 16 0.66 18.07 -32.83
C GLN A 16 -0.48 17.14 -32.46
N LEU A 17 -1.18 17.46 -31.39
CA LEU A 17 -2.47 16.84 -31.04
C LEU A 17 -3.58 17.88 -31.06
N ARG A 18 -4.55 17.66 -31.96
CA ARG A 18 -5.77 18.46 -32.18
C ARG A 18 -6.62 18.50 -30.91
N ARG A 19 -7.03 19.69 -30.52
CA ARG A 19 -8.13 20.13 -29.65
C ARG A 19 -8.91 19.05 -28.90
N ILE A 20 -8.54 18.80 -27.64
CA ILE A 20 -9.43 18.43 -26.54
C ILE A 20 -8.84 19.04 -25.27
N GLY A 21 -9.63 19.91 -24.59
CA GLY A 21 -9.46 20.39 -23.20
C GLY A 21 -8.06 20.75 -22.69
N LYS A 22 -7.55 21.96 -22.99
CA LYS A 22 -6.20 22.44 -22.58
C LYS A 22 -5.98 22.62 -21.06
N GLY A 23 -6.94 22.32 -20.20
CA GLY A 23 -6.82 22.54 -18.74
C GLY A 23 -6.36 21.32 -17.93
N PHE A 24 -6.63 20.11 -18.38
CA PHE A 24 -6.44 18.91 -17.55
C PHE A 24 -5.09 18.21 -17.74
N VAL A 25 -4.42 18.43 -18.86
CA VAL A 25 -3.14 17.77 -19.18
C VAL A 25 -1.94 18.48 -18.54
N CYS A 26 -2.01 19.80 -18.34
CA CYS A 26 -0.91 20.56 -17.70
C CYS A 26 -0.72 20.25 -16.21
N VAL A 27 -1.77 19.87 -15.47
CA VAL A 27 -1.67 19.59 -14.02
C VAL A 27 -0.94 18.26 -13.76
N LEU A 28 -1.09 17.28 -14.66
CA LEU A 28 -0.39 15.99 -14.53
C LEU A 28 1.11 16.07 -14.87
N PHE A 29 1.52 16.97 -15.76
CA PHE A 29 2.94 17.12 -16.12
C PHE A 29 3.74 17.95 -15.11
N PHE A 30 3.11 18.86 -14.36
CA PHE A 30 3.79 19.68 -13.34
C PHE A 30 4.08 18.92 -12.06
N CYS A 31 3.33 17.85 -11.72
CA CYS A 31 3.63 17.00 -10.58
C CYS A 31 4.83 16.06 -10.79
N PHE A 32 5.24 15.80 -12.05
CA PHE A 32 6.32 14.85 -12.34
C PHE A 32 7.73 15.46 -12.29
N SER A 33 7.86 16.78 -12.29
CA SER A 33 9.17 17.46 -12.33
C SER A 33 9.79 17.76 -10.97
N PHE A 34 9.11 17.44 -9.86
CA PHE A 34 9.61 17.72 -8.49
C PHE A 34 10.33 16.55 -7.81
N LEU A 35 10.52 15.41 -8.50
CA LEU A 35 11.00 14.17 -7.87
C LEU A 35 12.47 13.83 -8.16
N TRP A 36 13.29 14.77 -8.59
CA TRP A 36 14.71 14.49 -8.80
C TRP A 36 15.58 15.31 -7.85
N LYS A 37 15.96 14.73 -6.73
CA LYS A 37 17.00 15.26 -5.85
C LYS A 37 17.87 14.13 -5.29
N ASP A 38 19.13 14.28 -5.52
CA ASP A 38 20.37 13.70 -5.02
C ASP A 38 20.35 12.52 -4.04
N ALA A 39 21.07 11.45 -4.46
CA ALA A 39 21.39 10.27 -3.72
C ALA A 39 22.50 10.50 -2.68
N GLY A 40 22.13 10.68 -1.43
CA GLY A 40 23.01 10.47 -0.28
C GLY A 40 22.63 9.14 0.35
N GLY A 41 23.57 8.19 0.39
CA GLY A 41 23.32 6.80 0.73
C GLY A 41 23.03 6.51 2.21
N GLU A 42 21.86 6.89 2.70
CA GLU A 42 21.30 6.44 3.97
C GLU A 42 20.28 5.35 3.71
N ALA A 43 20.49 4.16 4.27
CA ALA A 43 19.54 3.05 4.15
C ALA A 43 18.31 3.34 5.03
N PHE A 44 17.21 3.77 4.41
CA PHE A 44 15.92 3.93 5.09
C PHE A 44 15.15 2.61 5.05
N ALA A 45 14.50 2.26 6.17
CA ALA A 45 13.58 1.16 6.20
C ALA A 45 12.33 1.51 5.36
N GLN A 46 11.92 0.59 4.49
CA GLN A 46 10.67 0.70 3.76
C GLN A 46 9.51 0.31 4.66
N ASP A 47 8.37 0.96 4.47
CA ASP A 47 7.13 0.54 5.09
C ASP A 47 6.66 -0.83 4.58
N ILE A 48 5.85 -1.49 5.41
CA ILE A 48 5.17 -2.74 5.09
C ILE A 48 4.44 -2.61 3.74
N HIS A 49 4.51 -3.65 2.92
CA HIS A 49 3.72 -3.72 1.71
C HIS A 49 2.99 -5.05 1.56
N PHE A 50 1.82 -5.01 0.93
CA PHE A 50 0.98 -6.15 0.67
C PHE A 50 0.76 -6.32 -0.82
N THR A 51 0.61 -7.57 -1.25
CA THR A 51 0.24 -7.92 -2.62
C THR A 51 -1.26 -7.75 -2.82
N GLN A 52 -2.03 -8.16 -1.81
CA GLN A 52 -3.49 -7.98 -1.79
C GLN A 52 -3.85 -6.63 -1.12
N PHE A 53 -3.25 -5.51 -1.56
CA PHE A 53 -3.42 -4.21 -0.89
C PHE A 53 -4.87 -3.70 -0.87
N TYR A 54 -5.73 -4.13 -1.80
CA TYR A 54 -7.17 -3.83 -1.74
C TYR A 54 -7.90 -4.61 -0.65
N SER A 55 -7.34 -5.71 -0.15
CA SER A 55 -7.86 -6.45 0.99
C SER A 55 -7.50 -5.82 2.34
N SER A 56 -6.53 -4.91 2.35
CA SER A 56 -6.15 -4.10 3.52
C SER A 56 -6.41 -2.61 3.25
N PRO A 57 -7.68 -2.22 3.00
CA PRO A 57 -8.00 -0.93 2.42
C PRO A 57 -7.69 0.27 3.32
N LEU A 58 -7.79 0.14 4.64
CA LEU A 58 -7.44 1.21 5.58
C LEU A 58 -5.93 1.50 5.59
N TYR A 59 -5.11 0.49 5.28
CA TYR A 59 -3.67 0.65 5.13
C TYR A 59 -3.28 1.27 3.78
N LEU A 60 -4.06 1.00 2.74
CA LEU A 60 -3.85 1.57 1.42
C LEU A 60 -4.21 3.07 1.38
N ASN A 61 -5.40 3.41 1.88
CA ASN A 61 -5.90 4.79 1.86
C ASN A 61 -6.99 4.97 2.92
N PRO A 62 -6.85 5.93 3.85
CA PRO A 62 -7.86 6.19 4.88
C PRO A 62 -9.26 6.50 4.34
N ALA A 63 -9.38 7.00 3.11
CA ALA A 63 -10.66 7.28 2.47
C ALA A 63 -11.50 6.02 2.19
N PHE A 64 -10.94 4.81 2.29
CA PHE A 64 -11.70 3.56 2.24
C PHE A 64 -12.47 3.24 3.52
N THR A 65 -12.23 3.93 4.63
CA THR A 65 -12.92 3.70 5.90
C THR A 65 -14.42 3.81 5.74
N GLY A 66 -15.17 2.72 6.02
CA GLY A 66 -16.61 2.64 5.81
C GLY A 66 -17.05 2.62 4.34
N ALA A 67 -16.17 2.44 3.37
CA ALA A 67 -16.51 2.44 1.94
C ALA A 67 -17.40 1.24 1.55
N SER A 68 -17.35 0.16 2.30
CA SER A 68 -18.24 -1.00 2.13
C SER A 68 -19.69 -0.72 2.46
N ARG A 69 -19.98 0.38 3.18
CA ARG A 69 -21.31 0.75 3.72
C ARG A 69 -21.89 -0.27 4.69
N CYS A 70 -21.09 -1.20 5.15
CA CYS A 70 -21.40 -2.26 6.11
C CYS A 70 -20.38 -2.19 7.24
N SER A 71 -20.57 -2.95 8.31
CA SER A 71 -19.49 -3.24 9.23
C SER A 71 -18.55 -4.25 8.57
N ARG A 72 -17.27 -4.01 8.61
CA ARG A 72 -16.25 -4.83 7.98
C ARG A 72 -15.14 -5.12 8.96
N LEU A 73 -14.72 -6.37 8.98
CA LEU A 73 -13.52 -6.84 9.66
C LEU A 73 -12.59 -7.43 8.60
N SER A 74 -11.32 -7.13 8.67
CA SER A 74 -10.32 -7.75 7.80
C SER A 74 -9.10 -8.15 8.60
N ALA A 75 -8.46 -9.24 8.20
CA ALA A 75 -7.17 -9.68 8.71
C ALA A 75 -6.30 -10.15 7.54
N THR A 76 -5.04 -9.76 7.56
CA THR A 76 -4.05 -10.13 6.57
C THR A 76 -2.79 -10.61 7.26
N TYR A 77 -2.27 -11.75 6.84
CA TYR A 77 -0.97 -12.26 7.26
C TYR A 77 -0.08 -12.43 6.05
N ARG A 78 1.12 -11.89 6.12
CA ARG A 78 2.13 -12.00 5.07
C ARG A 78 3.43 -12.55 5.64
N ASN A 79 3.97 -13.57 4.98
CA ASN A 79 5.29 -14.11 5.26
C ASN A 79 6.16 -13.94 4.00
N GLN A 80 7.16 -13.09 4.08
CA GLN A 80 8.04 -12.76 2.95
C GLN A 80 9.38 -13.43 3.13
N TRP A 81 9.85 -14.12 2.08
CA TRP A 81 11.13 -14.80 1.96
C TRP A 81 11.35 -15.90 3.02
N PRO A 82 10.44 -16.88 3.13
CA PRO A 82 10.57 -17.96 4.11
C PRO A 82 11.82 -18.84 3.91
N GLY A 83 12.46 -18.80 2.76
CA GLY A 83 13.72 -19.51 2.48
C GLY A 83 14.97 -18.87 3.10
N ILE A 84 14.86 -17.62 3.56
CA ILE A 84 15.96 -16.92 4.22
C ILE A 84 15.81 -17.10 5.73
N SER A 85 16.89 -17.48 6.45
CA SER A 85 16.84 -17.57 7.90
C SER A 85 16.49 -16.22 8.51
N LYS A 86 15.38 -16.14 9.29
CA LYS A 86 14.81 -14.93 9.91
C LYS A 86 13.99 -14.08 8.94
N THR A 87 12.84 -14.62 8.60
CA THR A 87 11.81 -14.12 7.71
C THR A 87 11.20 -12.78 8.15
N TYR A 88 10.61 -12.09 7.18
CA TYR A 88 9.75 -10.93 7.43
C TYR A 88 8.32 -11.43 7.59
N SER A 89 7.73 -11.14 8.73
CA SER A 89 6.37 -11.59 9.09
C SER A 89 5.52 -10.39 9.47
N THR A 90 4.45 -10.19 8.75
CA THR A 90 3.53 -9.06 8.92
C THR A 90 2.13 -9.54 9.20
N PHE A 91 1.50 -9.00 10.23
CA PHE A 91 0.09 -9.18 10.54
C PHE A 91 -0.60 -7.81 10.54
N LEU A 92 -1.76 -7.74 9.89
CA LEU A 92 -2.60 -6.56 9.85
C LEU A 92 -4.05 -6.95 10.12
N ALA A 93 -4.74 -6.20 10.95
CA ALA A 93 -6.16 -6.35 11.19
C ALA A 93 -6.85 -5.00 11.15
N SER A 94 -8.05 -4.92 10.61
CA SER A 94 -8.83 -3.69 10.64
C SER A 94 -10.31 -3.95 10.87
N ALA A 95 -10.97 -2.96 11.48
CA ALA A 95 -12.41 -2.92 11.64
C ALA A 95 -12.90 -1.56 11.19
N ASP A 96 -13.98 -1.52 10.39
CA ASP A 96 -14.59 -0.26 9.99
C ASP A 96 -16.12 -0.38 9.85
N HIS A 97 -16.79 0.75 10.01
CA HIS A 97 -18.22 0.87 9.96
C HIS A 97 -18.64 2.17 9.26
N TYR A 98 -19.76 2.14 8.56
CA TYR A 98 -20.32 3.31 7.90
C TYR A 98 -21.56 3.83 8.63
N LEU A 99 -21.50 5.07 9.11
CA LEU A 99 -22.58 5.81 9.75
C LEU A 99 -23.43 6.48 8.66
N HIS A 100 -24.56 5.85 8.32
CA HIS A 100 -25.37 6.22 7.16
C HIS A 100 -26.00 7.63 7.26
N ASP A 101 -26.34 8.07 8.48
CA ASP A 101 -27.02 9.35 8.69
C ASP A 101 -26.05 10.54 8.56
N GLN A 102 -24.77 10.32 8.83
CA GLN A 102 -23.73 11.34 8.83
C GLN A 102 -22.84 11.29 7.57
N ASN A 103 -23.03 10.29 6.68
CA ASN A 103 -22.15 10.00 5.56
C ASN A 103 -20.67 9.82 5.99
N LEU A 104 -20.45 9.24 7.15
CA LEU A 104 -19.16 9.13 7.79
C LEU A 104 -18.76 7.66 7.94
N GLY A 105 -17.52 7.33 7.60
CA GLY A 105 -16.89 6.07 7.94
C GLY A 105 -16.01 6.22 9.17
N VAL A 106 -16.06 5.29 10.09
CA VAL A 106 -15.16 5.20 11.24
C VAL A 106 -14.50 3.85 11.26
N GLY A 107 -13.24 3.76 11.67
CA GLY A 107 -12.51 2.50 11.70
C GLY A 107 -11.26 2.57 12.55
N ILE A 108 -10.65 1.41 12.70
CA ILE A 108 -9.37 1.23 13.39
C ILE A 108 -8.54 0.20 12.63
N LEU A 109 -7.25 0.46 12.55
CA LEU A 109 -6.25 -0.42 11.97
C LEU A 109 -5.24 -0.79 13.04
N PHE A 110 -4.96 -2.08 13.16
CA PHE A 110 -3.88 -2.63 13.97
C PHE A 110 -2.89 -3.35 13.05
N GLY A 111 -1.60 -3.15 13.26
CA GLY A 111 -0.55 -3.84 12.52
C GLY A 111 0.61 -4.24 13.40
N SER A 112 1.25 -5.35 13.05
CA SER A 112 2.48 -5.82 13.67
C SER A 112 3.37 -6.40 12.59
N ASP A 113 4.56 -5.85 12.45
CA ASP A 113 5.59 -6.29 11.52
C ASP A 113 6.84 -6.68 12.27
N ILE A 114 7.44 -7.81 11.91
CA ILE A 114 8.69 -8.30 12.48
C ILE A 114 9.67 -8.53 11.34
N ALA A 115 10.82 -7.85 11.39
CA ALA A 115 11.80 -7.86 10.33
C ALA A 115 13.19 -8.30 10.84
N GLY A 116 13.80 -9.24 10.11
CA GLY A 116 15.20 -9.57 10.21
C GLY A 116 15.70 -10.19 11.52
N THR A 117 17.01 -10.29 11.62
CA THR A 117 17.75 -10.97 12.72
C THR A 117 17.53 -10.32 14.08
N GLY A 118 17.53 -9.00 14.14
CA GLY A 118 17.30 -8.22 15.36
C GLY A 118 15.85 -8.19 15.81
N GLN A 119 14.96 -8.90 15.12
CA GLN A 119 13.52 -8.86 15.39
C GLN A 119 13.03 -7.42 15.52
N LEU A 120 13.40 -6.55 14.56
CA LEU A 120 12.87 -5.20 14.51
C LEU A 120 11.36 -5.29 14.39
N LYS A 121 10.65 -4.97 15.47
CA LYS A 121 9.19 -5.05 15.55
C LYS A 121 8.60 -3.67 15.44
N THR A 122 7.67 -3.50 14.50
CA THR A 122 6.87 -2.29 14.35
C THR A 122 5.41 -2.63 14.65
N THR A 123 4.83 -2.03 15.66
CA THR A 123 3.41 -2.20 16.00
C THR A 123 2.71 -0.87 15.82
N LEU A 124 1.60 -0.85 15.09
CA LEU A 124 0.83 0.35 14.81
C LEU A 124 -0.64 0.19 15.22
N ILE A 125 -1.23 1.28 15.72
CA ILE A 125 -2.65 1.39 16.04
C ILE A 125 -3.13 2.73 15.50
N ASN A 126 -3.95 2.67 14.44
CA ASN A 126 -4.36 3.85 13.70
C ASN A 126 -5.89 3.92 13.60
N PRO A 127 -6.57 4.72 14.44
CA PRO A 127 -7.95 5.08 14.19
C PRO A 127 -8.07 5.83 12.86
N SER A 128 -9.19 5.67 12.19
CA SER A 128 -9.44 6.30 10.89
C SER A 128 -10.87 6.81 10.78
N ILE A 129 -11.02 7.91 10.04
CA ILE A 129 -12.29 8.55 9.76
C ILE A 129 -12.33 8.94 8.29
N ALA A 130 -13.48 8.77 7.63
CA ALA A 130 -13.66 9.20 6.25
C ALA A 130 -15.04 9.80 6.03
N TYR A 131 -15.08 10.95 5.37
CA TYR A 131 -16.31 11.63 4.98
C TYR A 131 -16.64 11.33 3.52
N GLU A 132 -17.91 11.01 3.23
CA GLU A 132 -18.42 10.73 1.90
C GLU A 132 -19.20 11.93 1.36
N ALA A 133 -18.66 12.58 0.33
CA ALA A 133 -19.33 13.65 -0.42
C ALA A 133 -19.90 13.10 -1.73
N ARG A 134 -21.22 13.04 -1.84
CA ARG A 134 -21.92 12.63 -3.07
C ARG A 134 -22.11 13.83 -3.97
N LEU A 135 -21.24 13.99 -4.96
CA LEU A 135 -21.29 15.13 -5.88
C LEU A 135 -22.41 14.95 -6.94
N SER A 136 -22.70 13.69 -7.30
CA SER A 136 -23.81 13.37 -8.21
C SER A 136 -24.31 11.94 -7.96
N ARG A 137 -25.39 11.54 -8.67
CA ARG A 137 -25.88 10.16 -8.65
C ARG A 137 -24.85 9.14 -9.17
N LYS A 138 -23.89 9.58 -9.99
CA LYS A 138 -22.89 8.73 -10.65
C LYS A 138 -21.46 8.93 -10.14
N PHE A 139 -21.21 9.90 -9.27
CA PHE A 139 -19.87 10.24 -8.82
C PHE A 139 -19.83 10.56 -7.32
N THR A 140 -18.98 9.88 -6.61
CA THR A 140 -18.76 10.04 -5.16
C THR A 140 -17.29 10.33 -4.88
N LEU A 141 -17.05 11.26 -3.97
CA LEU A 141 -15.74 11.62 -3.45
C LEU A 141 -15.68 11.29 -1.96
N ARG A 142 -14.57 10.78 -1.50
CA ARG A 142 -14.35 10.50 -0.07
C ARG A 142 -13.01 11.09 0.36
N PHE A 143 -13.02 11.67 1.57
CA PHE A 143 -11.85 12.22 2.22
C PHE A 143 -11.60 11.44 3.49
N GLY A 144 -10.39 10.96 3.70
CA GLY A 144 -10.02 10.18 4.87
C GLY A 144 -8.85 10.79 5.63
N ALA A 145 -8.88 10.63 6.96
CA ALA A 145 -7.79 10.97 7.85
C ALA A 145 -7.52 9.79 8.80
N GLN A 146 -6.26 9.58 9.13
CA GLN A 146 -5.80 8.48 9.97
C GLN A 146 -4.68 8.96 10.89
N PRO A 147 -5.00 9.53 12.06
CA PRO A 147 -4.02 9.68 13.12
C PRO A 147 -3.69 8.31 13.72
N GLY A 148 -2.50 8.15 14.28
CA GLY A 148 -2.15 6.89 14.90
C GLY A 148 -0.87 6.94 15.71
N PHE A 149 -0.59 5.82 16.38
CA PHE A 149 0.62 5.63 17.17
C PHE A 149 1.36 4.40 16.65
N THR A 150 2.66 4.56 16.48
CA THR A 150 3.57 3.48 16.09
C THR A 150 4.61 3.28 17.16
N LEU A 151 4.69 2.03 17.63
CA LEU A 151 5.73 1.56 18.54
C LEU A 151 6.75 0.75 17.76
N LYS A 152 7.98 1.21 17.72
CA LYS A 152 9.12 0.50 17.12
C LYS A 152 9.99 -0.07 18.22
N SER A 153 10.37 -1.34 18.14
CA SER A 153 11.23 -1.99 19.11
C SER A 153 12.21 -2.94 18.44
N ILE A 154 13.35 -3.16 19.06
CA ILE A 154 14.39 -4.06 18.57
C ILE A 154 14.91 -4.91 19.73
N ASN A 155 15.20 -6.19 19.48
CA ASN A 155 15.78 -7.09 20.47
C ASN A 155 17.30 -7.16 20.29
N PHE A 156 18.02 -6.43 21.13
CA PHE A 156 19.49 -6.37 21.08
C PHE A 156 20.16 -7.67 21.51
N ASN A 157 19.51 -8.54 22.27
CA ASN A 157 20.07 -9.81 22.71
C ASN A 157 20.40 -10.76 21.54
N ASN A 158 19.76 -10.54 20.38
CA ASN A 158 19.96 -11.32 19.16
C ASN A 158 20.98 -10.70 18.22
N LEU A 159 21.60 -9.58 18.60
CA LEU A 159 22.57 -8.85 17.79
C LEU A 159 23.96 -8.90 18.42
N LEU A 160 24.99 -9.02 17.58
CA LEU A 160 26.38 -8.86 17.95
C LEU A 160 26.87 -7.52 17.41
N PHE A 161 27.28 -6.65 18.32
CA PHE A 161 27.84 -5.34 17.99
C PHE A 161 29.33 -5.41 17.66
N GLY A 162 29.83 -4.45 16.92
CA GLY A 162 31.24 -4.38 16.53
C GLY A 162 32.20 -4.31 17.73
N ASP A 163 31.81 -3.62 18.81
CA ASP A 163 32.56 -3.55 20.05
C ASP A 163 32.62 -4.89 20.79
N GLN A 164 31.58 -5.69 20.74
CA GLN A 164 31.56 -7.05 21.29
C GLN A 164 32.47 -7.96 20.48
N LEU A 165 32.42 -7.91 19.14
CA LEU A 165 33.33 -8.69 18.27
C LEU A 165 34.76 -8.34 18.51
N ALA A 166 35.10 -7.07 18.66
CA ALA A 166 36.45 -6.62 18.96
C ALA A 166 36.99 -7.10 20.33
N ARG A 167 36.05 -7.38 21.29
CA ARG A 167 36.39 -7.88 22.64
C ARG A 167 36.16 -9.38 22.82
N GLY A 168 36.06 -10.15 21.73
CA GLY A 168 35.98 -11.63 21.77
C GLY A 168 34.53 -12.18 21.81
N GLY A 169 33.51 -11.35 21.63
CA GLY A 169 32.11 -11.80 21.40
C GLY A 169 31.28 -12.12 22.64
N ASN A 170 31.88 -12.37 23.80
CA ASN A 170 31.20 -12.83 25.02
C ASN A 170 30.98 -11.75 26.09
N VAL A 171 31.14 -10.49 25.74
CA VAL A 171 31.02 -9.35 26.66
C VAL A 171 29.82 -8.49 26.30
N GLY A 172 29.21 -7.81 27.27
CA GLY A 172 28.13 -6.88 27.02
C GLY A 172 28.55 -5.73 26.11
N SER A 173 27.66 -5.25 25.26
CA SER A 173 27.94 -4.08 24.40
C SER A 173 28.05 -2.80 25.24
N ILE A 174 28.96 -1.91 24.84
CA ILE A 174 29.06 -0.54 25.38
C ILE A 174 27.97 0.34 24.78
N GLU A 175 27.48 -0.02 23.59
CA GLU A 175 26.34 0.69 22.98
C GLU A 175 25.07 0.33 23.71
N THR A 176 24.38 1.34 24.23
CA THR A 176 23.08 1.20 24.91
C THR A 176 21.99 1.94 24.12
N PRO A 177 21.58 1.43 22.97
CA PRO A 177 20.52 2.09 22.20
C PRO A 177 19.16 1.90 22.88
N THR A 178 18.24 2.82 22.60
CA THR A 178 16.86 2.73 23.10
C THR A 178 16.15 1.52 22.50
N GLN A 179 15.68 0.59 23.33
CA GLN A 179 15.03 -0.64 22.86
C GLN A 179 13.67 -0.39 22.23
N THR A 180 13.01 0.71 22.58
CA THR A 180 11.65 1.03 22.14
C THR A 180 11.49 2.50 21.82
N LYS A 181 10.74 2.82 20.77
CA LYS A 181 10.37 4.18 20.38
C LYS A 181 8.90 4.24 20.04
N LEU A 182 8.16 5.07 20.75
CA LEU A 182 6.77 5.41 20.44
C LEU A 182 6.75 6.76 19.72
N PHE A 183 6.01 6.84 18.62
CA PHE A 183 5.79 8.10 17.92
C PHE A 183 4.36 8.19 17.37
N PHE A 184 3.90 9.43 17.22
CA PHE A 184 2.63 9.77 16.61
C PHE A 184 2.81 9.93 15.10
N ASP A 185 1.84 9.42 14.33
CA ASP A 185 1.84 9.46 12.87
C ASP A 185 0.50 9.95 12.33
N VAL A 186 0.51 10.56 11.16
CA VAL A 186 -0.70 11.08 10.51
C VAL A 186 -0.70 10.68 9.05
N GLY A 187 -1.80 10.06 8.63
CA GLY A 187 -2.11 9.78 7.23
C GLY A 187 -3.37 10.48 6.78
N ALA A 188 -3.44 10.78 5.49
CA ALA A 188 -4.62 11.33 4.83
C ALA A 188 -4.80 10.74 3.44
N GLY A 189 -6.02 10.79 2.91
CA GLY A 189 -6.28 10.33 1.57
C GLY A 189 -7.58 10.81 0.97
N VAL A 190 -7.65 10.72 -0.33
CA VAL A 190 -8.83 11.05 -1.13
C VAL A 190 -9.13 9.89 -2.06
N LEU A 191 -10.40 9.58 -2.25
CA LEU A 191 -10.88 8.52 -3.12
C LEU A 191 -12.09 9.02 -3.92
N ALA A 192 -11.99 8.94 -5.23
CA ALA A 192 -13.07 9.25 -6.18
C ALA A 192 -13.53 7.96 -6.83
N TYR A 193 -14.86 7.75 -6.96
CA TYR A 193 -15.36 6.57 -7.64
C TYR A 193 -16.72 6.77 -8.29
N THR A 194 -16.95 5.94 -9.29
CA THR A 194 -18.18 5.75 -10.03
C THR A 194 -18.64 4.29 -9.89
N ALA A 195 -19.63 3.86 -10.62
CA ALA A 195 -20.04 2.45 -10.64
C ALA A 195 -19.01 1.51 -11.28
N LYS A 196 -18.11 2.02 -12.15
CA LYS A 196 -17.14 1.21 -12.91
C LYS A 196 -15.67 1.56 -12.59
N TYR A 197 -15.39 2.82 -12.24
CA TYR A 197 -14.02 3.35 -12.10
C TYR A 197 -13.80 3.86 -10.69
N TRP A 198 -12.59 3.71 -10.20
CA TRP A 198 -12.13 4.37 -8.98
C TRP A 198 -10.71 4.86 -9.15
N ALA A 199 -10.37 5.93 -8.45
CA ALA A 199 -9.02 6.45 -8.32
C ALA A 199 -8.85 7.09 -6.95
N GLY A 200 -7.69 6.91 -6.34
CA GLY A 200 -7.39 7.47 -5.03
C GLY A 200 -5.93 7.87 -4.90
N VAL A 201 -5.71 8.81 -3.99
CA VAL A 201 -4.39 9.26 -3.57
C VAL A 201 -4.35 9.20 -2.05
N SER A 202 -3.26 8.72 -1.48
CA SER A 202 -3.01 8.76 -0.04
C SER A 202 -1.59 9.18 0.27
N ALA A 203 -1.41 9.79 1.43
CA ALA A 203 -0.12 10.15 1.97
C ALA A 203 -0.08 9.81 3.46
N PHE A 204 0.98 9.17 3.92
CA PHE A 204 1.25 8.79 5.29
C PHE A 204 2.53 9.45 5.76
N HIS A 205 2.76 9.48 7.07
CA HIS A 205 3.90 10.14 7.70
C HIS A 205 3.96 11.65 7.39
N LEU A 206 2.78 12.30 7.35
CA LEU A 206 2.66 13.72 7.02
C LEU A 206 3.40 14.62 8.01
N ASN A 207 3.45 14.24 9.28
CA ASN A 207 4.16 14.90 10.34
C ASN A 207 5.66 14.54 10.39
N ARG A 208 6.13 13.61 9.53
CA ARG A 208 7.52 13.15 9.44
C ARG A 208 8.11 12.82 10.82
N PRO A 209 7.52 11.85 11.56
CA PRO A 209 7.95 11.57 12.93
C PRO A 209 9.40 11.10 12.98
N ASN A 210 10.05 11.30 14.13
CA ASN A 210 11.39 10.76 14.37
C ASN A 210 11.29 9.32 14.86
N GLU A 211 11.77 8.37 14.05
CA GLU A 211 11.76 6.94 14.35
C GLU A 211 13.08 6.39 14.91
N SER A 212 14.08 7.25 15.13
CA SER A 212 15.40 6.85 15.60
C SER A 212 15.34 6.11 16.94
N LEU A 213 15.97 4.95 16.99
CA LEU A 213 16.25 4.20 18.21
C LEU A 213 17.57 4.63 18.87
N LYS A 214 18.39 5.47 18.19
CA LYS A 214 19.58 6.11 18.75
C LYS A 214 19.18 7.50 19.28
N GLY A 215 19.30 7.71 20.57
CA GLY A 215 18.71 8.85 21.28
C GLY A 215 19.00 10.26 20.76
N ALA A 216 20.20 10.56 20.26
CA ALA A 216 20.62 11.89 19.83
C ALA A 216 20.43 12.17 18.33
N GLU A 217 20.29 11.15 17.50
CA GLU A 217 20.15 11.29 16.07
C GLU A 217 18.68 11.42 15.66
N SER A 218 18.37 12.45 14.87
CA SER A 218 17.02 12.65 14.34
C SER A 218 16.87 11.94 13.01
N PHE A 219 16.16 10.81 13.00
CA PHE A 219 15.83 10.06 11.80
C PHE A 219 14.36 10.28 11.45
N LYS A 220 14.08 11.25 10.61
CA LYS A 220 12.71 11.60 10.20
C LYS A 220 12.20 10.63 9.16
N LEU A 221 11.11 9.93 9.48
CA LEU A 221 10.43 9.04 8.56
C LEU A 221 9.96 9.80 7.31
N PRO A 222 10.34 9.36 6.09
CA PRO A 222 9.92 10.04 4.88
C PRO A 222 8.42 9.88 4.62
N ILE A 223 7.80 10.89 4.00
CA ILE A 223 6.41 10.78 3.56
C ILE A 223 6.29 9.64 2.55
N LYS A 224 5.35 8.73 2.82
CA LYS A 224 4.92 7.69 1.87
C LYS A 224 3.69 8.19 1.13
N TYR A 225 3.71 8.17 -0.18
CA TYR A 225 2.55 8.50 -1.01
C TYR A 225 2.15 7.31 -1.89
N SER A 226 0.88 7.23 -2.21
CA SER A 226 0.32 6.20 -3.07
C SER A 226 -0.72 6.80 -3.99
N VAL A 227 -0.68 6.37 -5.26
CA VAL A 227 -1.71 6.66 -6.26
C VAL A 227 -2.23 5.32 -6.77
N HIS A 228 -3.50 5.08 -6.59
CA HIS A 228 -4.10 3.79 -6.95
C HIS A 228 -5.43 3.99 -7.66
N GLY A 229 -5.81 2.98 -8.43
CA GLY A 229 -7.08 3.04 -9.15
C GLY A 229 -7.34 1.81 -9.99
N GLY A 230 -8.47 1.83 -10.68
CA GLY A 230 -8.82 0.76 -11.58
C GLY A 230 -10.20 0.89 -12.18
N ALA A 231 -10.55 -0.16 -12.94
CA ALA A 231 -11.82 -0.27 -13.62
C ALA A 231 -12.38 -1.69 -13.52
N LYS A 232 -13.66 -1.82 -13.20
CA LYS A 232 -14.38 -3.09 -13.14
C LYS A 232 -15.38 -3.15 -14.29
N PHE A 233 -15.28 -4.19 -15.10
CA PHE A 233 -16.13 -4.48 -16.24
C PHE A 233 -16.95 -5.73 -15.96
N MET A 234 -18.27 -5.62 -16.01
CA MET A 234 -19.17 -6.76 -15.92
C MET A 234 -19.23 -7.45 -17.29
N ILE A 235 -18.95 -8.75 -17.33
CA ILE A 235 -18.92 -9.54 -18.57
C ILE A 235 -20.32 -10.08 -18.85
N ASN A 236 -21.09 -10.41 -17.81
CA ASN A 236 -22.44 -10.89 -17.92
C ASN A 236 -23.35 -10.18 -16.92
N ASN A 237 -24.38 -9.48 -17.41
CA ASN A 237 -25.37 -8.74 -16.59
C ASN A 237 -26.60 -9.63 -16.33
N GLU A 238 -26.43 -10.77 -15.73
CA GLU A 238 -27.55 -11.54 -15.19
C GLU A 238 -28.08 -10.79 -13.95
N GLU A 239 -29.19 -10.05 -14.11
CA GLU A 239 -29.74 -9.17 -13.06
C GLU A 239 -30.20 -9.96 -11.82
N GLU A 240 -30.57 -11.21 -11.98
CA GLU A 240 -31.06 -12.09 -10.90
C GLU A 240 -29.95 -12.65 -9.99
N ARG A 241 -28.68 -12.54 -10.38
CA ARG A 241 -27.58 -13.08 -9.56
C ARG A 241 -27.08 -12.07 -8.53
N GLU A 242 -26.68 -12.58 -7.37
CA GLU A 242 -25.97 -11.80 -6.35
C GLU A 242 -24.65 -11.24 -6.95
N GLU A 243 -24.22 -10.05 -6.50
CA GLU A 243 -23.06 -9.34 -7.07
C GLU A 243 -21.79 -10.20 -7.12
N PHE A 244 -21.56 -11.04 -6.11
CA PHE A 244 -20.37 -11.92 -6.04
C PHE A 244 -20.43 -13.11 -7.03
N GLN A 245 -21.62 -13.44 -7.55
CA GLN A 245 -21.79 -14.51 -8.54
C GLN A 245 -21.63 -14.03 -9.98
N LYS A 246 -21.67 -12.72 -10.20
CA LYS A 246 -21.56 -12.12 -11.54
C LYS A 246 -20.16 -12.27 -12.09
N LYS A 247 -20.05 -12.48 -13.42
CA LYS A 247 -18.77 -12.50 -14.11
C LYS A 247 -18.25 -11.08 -14.29
N SER A 248 -17.03 -10.83 -13.85
CA SER A 248 -16.40 -9.52 -14.02
C SER A 248 -14.90 -9.63 -14.26
N ALA A 249 -14.36 -8.69 -15.03
CA ALA A 249 -12.93 -8.44 -15.16
C ALA A 249 -12.60 -7.09 -14.52
N THR A 250 -11.54 -7.04 -13.73
CA THR A 250 -11.11 -5.82 -13.07
C THR A 250 -9.64 -5.58 -13.37
N MET A 251 -9.32 -4.39 -13.88
CA MET A 251 -7.95 -3.91 -14.01
C MET A 251 -7.66 -2.96 -12.86
N ALA A 252 -6.49 -3.06 -12.23
CA ALA A 252 -6.11 -2.18 -11.16
C ALA A 252 -4.62 -1.90 -11.16
N PHE A 253 -4.25 -0.76 -10.61
CA PHE A 253 -2.86 -0.37 -10.41
C PHE A 253 -2.69 0.28 -9.05
N ASN A 254 -1.46 0.24 -8.54
CA ASN A 254 -1.03 0.98 -7.36
C ASN A 254 0.42 1.42 -7.55
N TYR A 255 0.63 2.73 -7.62
CA TYR A 255 1.95 3.34 -7.57
C TYR A 255 2.17 3.89 -6.17
N ARG A 256 3.30 3.56 -5.57
CA ARG A 256 3.71 4.08 -4.25
C ARG A 256 5.16 4.52 -4.29
N GLY A 257 5.45 5.55 -3.54
CA GLY A 257 6.80 6.04 -3.38
C GLY A 257 7.07 6.49 -1.95
N GLN A 258 8.30 6.27 -1.49
CA GLN A 258 8.82 6.71 -0.21
C GLN A 258 10.30 7.05 -0.38
N LYS A 259 10.63 8.34 -0.35
CA LYS A 259 11.97 8.87 -0.64
C LYS A 259 12.50 8.39 -2.00
N GLU A 260 13.50 7.53 -2.03
CA GLU A 260 14.17 7.00 -3.23
C GLU A 260 13.49 5.73 -3.78
N PHE A 261 12.65 5.11 -2.95
CA PHE A 261 11.98 3.86 -3.29
C PHE A 261 10.61 4.15 -3.89
N ASP A 262 10.39 3.63 -5.07
CA ASP A 262 9.10 3.66 -5.72
C ASP A 262 8.80 2.29 -6.34
N GLN A 263 7.53 2.00 -6.45
CA GLN A 263 7.04 0.73 -6.93
C GLN A 263 5.71 0.92 -7.63
N LEU A 264 5.55 0.25 -8.76
CA LEU A 264 4.31 0.17 -9.50
C LEU A 264 3.83 -1.28 -9.52
N ASP A 265 2.62 -1.50 -9.05
CA ASP A 265 1.90 -2.76 -9.15
C ASP A 265 0.79 -2.59 -10.19
N ILE A 266 0.71 -3.47 -11.19
CA ILE A 266 -0.37 -3.51 -12.19
C ILE A 266 -0.94 -4.92 -12.19
N GLY A 267 -2.27 -5.04 -12.16
CA GLY A 267 -2.89 -6.34 -12.09
C GLY A 267 -4.25 -6.42 -12.74
N LEU A 268 -4.63 -7.67 -12.99
CA LEU A 268 -5.89 -8.08 -13.55
C LEU A 268 -6.55 -9.09 -12.63
N TYR A 269 -7.84 -8.96 -12.45
CA TYR A 269 -8.66 -9.94 -11.75
C TYR A 269 -9.80 -10.43 -12.63
N TYR A 270 -10.06 -11.71 -12.54
CA TYR A 270 -11.26 -12.33 -13.10
C TYR A 270 -12.09 -12.94 -11.98
N SER A 271 -13.35 -12.59 -11.91
CA SER A 271 -14.28 -13.06 -10.89
C SER A 271 -15.44 -13.79 -11.54
N GLN A 272 -15.78 -14.99 -11.04
CA GLN A 272 -16.90 -15.78 -11.48
C GLN A 272 -17.43 -16.67 -10.37
N ASN A 273 -18.75 -16.63 -10.08
CA ASN A 273 -19.43 -17.51 -9.12
C ASN A 273 -18.76 -17.55 -7.74
N GLY A 274 -18.24 -16.40 -7.28
CA GLY A 274 -17.53 -16.29 -6.02
C GLY A 274 -16.04 -16.60 -6.09
N PHE A 275 -15.54 -17.23 -7.13
CA PHE A 275 -14.11 -17.42 -7.33
C PHE A 275 -13.49 -16.18 -7.95
N ASN A 276 -12.32 -15.82 -7.43
CA ASN A 276 -11.52 -14.69 -7.90
C ASN A 276 -10.13 -15.19 -8.24
N PHE A 277 -9.66 -14.85 -9.43
CA PHE A 277 -8.31 -15.13 -9.90
C PHE A 277 -7.65 -13.81 -10.23
N GLY A 278 -6.47 -13.58 -9.68
CA GLY A 278 -5.70 -12.36 -9.90
C GLY A 278 -4.28 -12.66 -10.38
N PHE A 279 -3.78 -11.78 -11.22
CA PHE A 279 -2.41 -11.78 -11.68
C PHE A 279 -1.86 -10.36 -11.56
N TRP A 280 -0.74 -10.21 -10.87
CA TRP A 280 -0.08 -8.93 -10.65
C TRP A 280 1.36 -8.96 -11.11
N TYR A 281 1.77 -7.90 -11.74
CA TYR A 281 3.16 -7.59 -12.03
C TYR A 281 3.61 -6.43 -11.14
N ARG A 282 4.76 -6.60 -10.51
CA ARG A 282 5.38 -5.61 -9.62
C ARG A 282 6.72 -5.19 -10.17
N GLY A 283 6.88 -3.89 -10.48
CA GLY A 283 8.09 -3.32 -11.01
C GLY A 283 7.84 -2.14 -11.93
N ILE A 284 8.90 -1.43 -12.32
CA ILE A 284 8.88 -0.32 -13.28
C ILE A 284 9.88 -0.64 -14.39
N PRO A 285 9.58 -1.61 -15.26
CA PRO A 285 10.52 -2.04 -16.30
C PRO A 285 10.76 -0.93 -17.31
N GLY A 286 12.03 -0.72 -17.68
CA GLY A 286 12.43 0.20 -18.75
C GLY A 286 12.38 1.70 -18.40
N LEU A 287 11.73 2.10 -17.31
CA LEU A 287 11.61 3.51 -16.92
C LEU A 287 12.56 3.88 -15.78
N LYS A 288 12.94 2.93 -14.94
CA LYS A 288 13.85 3.17 -13.82
C LYS A 288 14.86 2.03 -13.67
N MET A 289 16.13 2.38 -13.51
CA MET A 289 17.22 1.47 -13.17
C MET A 289 17.90 1.99 -11.91
N TYR A 290 18.06 1.14 -10.88
CA TYR A 290 18.80 1.50 -9.66
C TYR A 290 20.31 1.63 -9.93
N LYS A 291 20.82 0.81 -10.85
CA LYS A 291 22.18 0.86 -11.41
C LYS A 291 22.11 0.41 -12.86
N THR A 292 23.08 0.82 -13.68
CA THR A 292 23.23 0.36 -15.07
C THR A 292 23.18 -1.17 -15.14
N GLY A 293 22.23 -1.74 -15.88
CA GLY A 293 22.01 -3.18 -16.01
C GLY A 293 21.13 -3.84 -14.94
N TYR A 294 20.56 -3.08 -13.98
CA TYR A 294 19.63 -3.57 -12.96
C TYR A 294 18.24 -2.98 -13.20
N GLN A 295 17.40 -3.73 -13.89
CA GLN A 295 16.01 -3.34 -14.10
C GLN A 295 15.23 -3.42 -12.78
N ASN A 296 14.27 -2.50 -12.60
CA ASN A 296 13.37 -2.49 -11.46
C ASN A 296 12.23 -3.52 -11.68
N ASN A 297 12.57 -4.81 -11.60
CA ASN A 297 11.64 -5.93 -11.63
C ASN A 297 11.71 -6.61 -10.26
N ASP A 298 10.57 -6.71 -9.56
CA ASP A 298 10.52 -7.28 -8.22
C ASP A 298 9.87 -8.67 -8.23
N ALA A 299 8.60 -8.75 -8.58
CA ALA A 299 7.85 -10.00 -8.51
C ALA A 299 6.67 -10.07 -9.49
N VAL A 300 6.24 -11.29 -9.75
CA VAL A 300 4.92 -11.61 -10.30
C VAL A 300 4.13 -12.30 -9.20
N ALA A 301 2.88 -11.90 -9.00
CA ALA A 301 2.02 -12.50 -8.00
C ALA A 301 0.79 -13.14 -8.63
N VAL A 302 0.45 -14.32 -8.13
CA VAL A 302 -0.79 -15.02 -8.44
C VAL A 302 -1.69 -14.98 -7.22
N ILE A 303 -2.96 -14.65 -7.43
CA ILE A 303 -3.96 -14.54 -6.36
C ILE A 303 -5.11 -15.46 -6.67
N ILE A 304 -5.56 -16.20 -5.67
CA ILE A 304 -6.75 -17.03 -5.70
C ILE A 304 -7.61 -16.63 -4.51
N GLY A 305 -8.88 -16.37 -4.77
CA GLY A 305 -9.82 -15.99 -3.71
C GLY A 305 -11.19 -16.62 -3.88
N PHE A 306 -11.88 -16.71 -2.76
CA PHE A 306 -13.27 -17.15 -2.73
C PHE A 306 -14.11 -16.14 -1.95
N GLN A 307 -15.16 -15.68 -2.57
CA GLN A 307 -16.09 -14.67 -2.04
C GLN A 307 -17.47 -15.26 -1.88
N THR A 308 -18.03 -15.07 -0.69
CA THR A 308 -19.43 -15.29 -0.38
C THR A 308 -20.11 -13.96 -0.08
N LYS A 309 -21.37 -14.01 0.35
CA LYS A 309 -22.11 -12.82 0.78
C LYS A 309 -21.47 -12.09 1.97
N GLN A 310 -20.84 -12.81 2.86
CA GLN A 310 -20.32 -12.28 4.12
C GLN A 310 -18.81 -12.45 4.28
N ILE A 311 -18.25 -13.53 3.75
CA ILE A 311 -16.85 -13.91 3.96
C ILE A 311 -16.14 -13.91 2.62
N ASN A 312 -14.95 -13.30 2.59
CA ASN A 312 -14.03 -13.39 1.48
C ASN A 312 -12.69 -13.88 2.02
N ILE A 313 -12.11 -14.85 1.34
CA ILE A 313 -10.78 -15.40 1.67
C ILE A 313 -9.93 -15.28 0.42
N GLY A 314 -8.74 -14.76 0.56
CA GLY A 314 -7.77 -14.61 -0.52
C GLY A 314 -6.42 -15.15 -0.12
N TYR A 315 -5.77 -15.85 -1.03
CA TYR A 315 -4.39 -16.28 -0.91
C TYR A 315 -3.60 -15.77 -2.10
N SER A 316 -2.42 -15.23 -1.85
CA SER A 316 -1.49 -14.87 -2.92
C SER A 316 -0.10 -15.46 -2.69
N TYR A 317 0.54 -15.76 -3.80
CA TYR A 317 1.92 -16.18 -3.85
C TYR A 317 2.70 -15.24 -4.79
N ASP A 318 3.73 -14.59 -4.24
CA ASP A 318 4.62 -13.71 -5.00
C ASP A 318 5.85 -14.51 -5.45
N ILE A 319 6.01 -14.63 -6.75
CA ILE A 319 7.19 -15.22 -7.38
C ILE A 319 8.20 -14.09 -7.57
N THR A 320 9.28 -14.10 -6.78
CA THR A 320 10.36 -13.11 -6.90
C THR A 320 11.07 -13.29 -8.24
N ILE A 321 11.13 -12.25 -9.09
CA ILE A 321 11.83 -12.30 -10.40
C ILE A 321 13.25 -11.73 -10.27
N SER A 322 13.59 -11.12 -9.14
CA SER A 322 14.90 -10.54 -8.88
C SER A 322 15.97 -11.62 -8.64
N LYS A 323 17.21 -11.22 -8.43
CA LYS A 323 18.33 -12.14 -8.11
C LYS A 323 18.10 -13.03 -6.87
N LEU A 324 17.09 -12.73 -6.07
CA LEU A 324 16.70 -13.52 -4.89
C LEU A 324 15.77 -14.71 -5.24
N PHE A 325 15.47 -14.96 -6.50
CA PHE A 325 14.53 -15.99 -6.97
C PHE A 325 14.78 -17.38 -6.35
N LEU A 326 16.03 -17.84 -6.38
CA LEU A 326 16.37 -19.21 -5.92
C LEU A 326 16.49 -19.36 -4.39
N ILE A 327 16.59 -18.27 -3.66
CA ILE A 327 16.92 -18.28 -2.21
C ILE A 327 15.72 -17.86 -1.36
N SER A 328 14.86 -17.00 -1.89
CA SER A 328 13.82 -16.35 -1.10
C SER A 328 12.58 -17.20 -0.86
N ASN A 329 12.26 -18.18 -1.71
CA ASN A 329 10.98 -18.88 -1.73
C ASN A 329 9.76 -17.94 -1.82
N GLY A 330 9.94 -16.76 -2.43
CA GLY A 330 8.87 -15.81 -2.68
C GLY A 330 8.23 -15.20 -1.45
N ALA A 331 6.94 -14.88 -1.52
CA ALA A 331 6.15 -14.43 -0.37
C ALA A 331 4.74 -15.01 -0.42
N HIS A 332 4.23 -15.38 0.75
CA HIS A 332 2.89 -15.90 0.95
C HIS A 332 2.05 -14.87 1.68
N GLU A 333 0.82 -14.65 1.22
CA GLU A 333 -0.11 -13.73 1.87
C GLU A 333 -1.50 -14.34 1.93
N LEU A 334 -2.08 -14.35 3.12
CA LEU A 334 -3.43 -14.83 3.39
C LEU A 334 -4.27 -13.67 3.89
N THR A 335 -5.44 -13.47 3.31
CA THR A 335 -6.41 -12.47 3.74
C THR A 335 -7.75 -13.09 4.07
N ILE A 336 -8.38 -12.59 5.11
CA ILE A 336 -9.75 -12.94 5.49
C ILE A 336 -10.51 -11.62 5.68
N TYR A 337 -11.68 -11.57 5.12
CA TYR A 337 -12.53 -10.39 5.11
C TYR A 337 -13.95 -10.81 5.46
N TYR A 338 -14.49 -10.20 6.50
CA TYR A 338 -15.84 -10.47 6.98
C TYR A 338 -16.69 -9.20 6.92
N GLN A 339 -17.86 -9.29 6.31
CA GLN A 339 -18.72 -8.15 6.07
C GLN A 339 -20.13 -8.41 6.61
N LEU A 340 -20.58 -7.59 7.54
CA LEU A 340 -21.92 -7.58 8.09
C LEU A 340 -22.72 -6.43 7.51
N CYS A 341 -23.58 -6.74 6.55
CA CYS A 341 -24.47 -5.78 5.93
C CYS A 341 -25.87 -5.89 6.53
N LYS A 342 -26.28 -4.88 7.28
CA LYS A 342 -27.67 -4.73 7.69
C LYS A 342 -28.42 -3.97 6.57
N PRO A 343 -29.60 -4.44 6.14
CA PRO A 343 -30.39 -3.69 5.17
C PRO A 343 -30.69 -2.28 5.72
N PRO A 344 -30.44 -1.23 4.95
CA PRO A 344 -30.71 0.13 5.41
C PRO A 344 -32.20 0.31 5.68
N LYS A 345 -32.57 0.91 6.80
CA LYS A 345 -33.96 1.19 7.19
C LYS A 345 -34.71 2.10 6.17
N LYS A 346 -34.02 2.85 5.36
CA LYS A 346 -34.53 3.63 4.22
C LYS A 346 -33.64 3.33 3.01
N LYS A 347 -34.23 3.15 1.81
CA LYS A 347 -33.51 2.96 0.55
C LYS A 347 -32.73 4.23 0.19
N LYS A 348 -31.58 4.47 0.84
CA LYS A 348 -30.58 5.45 0.40
C LYS A 348 -29.72 4.78 -0.66
N TYR A 349 -30.07 4.97 -1.93
CA TYR A 349 -29.26 4.51 -3.05
C TYR A 349 -27.90 5.23 -3.02
N GLY A 350 -26.85 4.51 -2.82
CA GLY A 350 -25.49 5.01 -2.95
C GLY A 350 -24.67 4.09 -3.85
N LEU A 351 -23.69 4.64 -4.53
CA LEU A 351 -22.75 3.88 -5.34
C LEU A 351 -21.98 2.88 -4.47
N ILE A 352 -21.81 1.68 -4.97
CA ILE A 352 -20.93 0.67 -4.38
C ILE A 352 -19.56 0.84 -5.03
N LEU A 353 -18.52 0.84 -4.22
CA LEU A 353 -17.15 0.95 -4.69
C LEU A 353 -16.79 -0.29 -5.53
N PRO A 354 -16.31 -0.13 -6.78
CA PRO A 354 -16.04 -1.24 -7.69
C PRO A 354 -14.68 -1.92 -7.49
N CYS A 355 -13.89 -1.52 -6.47
CA CYS A 355 -12.58 -2.13 -6.24
C CYS A 355 -12.68 -3.61 -5.90
N PRO A 356 -11.63 -4.41 -6.16
CA PRO A 356 -11.57 -5.81 -5.80
C PRO A 356 -11.78 -6.01 -4.30
N LYS A 357 -12.55 -7.04 -3.95
CA LYS A 357 -12.79 -7.45 -2.56
C LYS A 357 -12.37 -8.92 -2.47
N PHE A 358 -11.35 -9.21 -1.72
CA PHE A 358 -10.89 -10.57 -1.43
C PHE A 358 -10.83 -10.80 0.06
#